data_3de39cc9b4ba832746dba8ea7aec6ffe
#
_entry.id   3de39cc9b4ba832746dba8ea7aec6ffe
#
_cell.length_a   1.000
_cell.length_b   1.000
_cell.length_c   1.000
_cell.angle_alpha   90.00
_cell.angle_beta   90.00
_cell.angle_gamma   90.00
#
_symmetry.space_group_name_H-M   'P 1'
#
loop_
_entity.id
_entity.type
_entity.pdbx_description
1 polymer ?
#
loop_
_entity_poly.entity_id
_entity_poly.type
_entity_poly.pdbx_seq_one_letter_code
_entity_poly.pdbx_strand_id
1 'polypeptide(L)'
;MQKVTVLSFLFSLSPVLIGYFLTLSPWISIDSAPANITSGDTTTIAATLPVLAPIATLDITTLPLNVPAESVSNLEDLYDDGLQAKLEAIVSTSSHWKALSKNKMLNIGIVDMSDPLHARFAAINPSNMVYAASLPKIAVLLASQEALEQGKFTETAEVKADMRMMIAKSSNSAATRMIDRCGLKLIGQVMQDPRYNLYDQEHGGGLWVGKAYGGSNGRIGDPIKNLSHAASVMQVCKYYYKLAFGQLVSPERSKDMLNILVDPELHHKFVSVLDRVAPEAKVYRKSGTWSTWHTDSALVWDADRKYIVVVLAEDAGGETMLRELMLKIDTALVAKG
;
A
#
# COMPACT_ATOMS: atom_id res chain seq x y z
N MET A 1 7.79 52.69 36.66
CA MET A 1 7.58 51.80 37.81
C MET A 1 6.15 51.26 37.74
N GLN A 2 5.94 50.13 37.17
CA GLN A 2 4.65 49.44 37.21
C GLN A 2 4.90 48.01 37.70
N LYS A 3 4.21 47.65 38.76
CA LYS A 3 4.34 46.35 39.46
C LYS A 3 3.62 45.29 38.69
N VAL A 4 4.30 44.18 38.42
CA VAL A 4 3.72 42.93 37.87
C VAL A 4 3.29 42.10 39.07
N THR A 5 2.00 41.76 39.11
CA THR A 5 1.41 40.88 40.12
C THR A 5 1.38 39.45 39.53
N VAL A 6 2.11 38.54 40.16
CA VAL A 6 2.09 37.11 39.84
C VAL A 6 0.94 36.45 40.61
N LEU A 7 0.01 35.84 39.90
CA LEU A 7 -1.10 35.07 40.47
C LEU A 7 -0.74 33.58 40.40
N SER A 8 -0.49 32.99 41.56
CA SER A 8 -0.22 31.55 41.71
C SER A 8 -1.53 30.79 41.82
N PHE A 9 -1.81 29.88 40.89
CA PHE A 9 -2.91 28.90 41.02
C PHE A 9 -2.36 27.58 41.56
N LEU A 10 -2.81 27.24 42.77
CA LEU A 10 -2.64 25.92 43.38
C LEU A 10 -3.70 24.97 42.81
N PHE A 11 -3.29 23.92 42.11
CA PHE A 11 -4.17 22.78 41.76
C PHE A 11 -4.09 21.71 42.84
N SER A 12 -5.21 21.44 43.48
CA SER A 12 -5.40 20.34 44.43
C SER A 12 -5.55 19.02 43.67
N LEU A 13 -4.70 18.05 44.00
CA LEU A 13 -4.80 16.67 43.58
C LEU A 13 -5.79 15.90 44.46
N SER A 14 -6.88 15.39 43.92
CA SER A 14 -7.72 14.36 44.54
C SER A 14 -7.38 13.00 44.00
N PRO A 15 -7.14 11.97 44.84
CA PRO A 15 -6.90 10.60 44.39
C PRO A 15 -8.22 9.89 44.15
N VAL A 16 -8.45 9.39 42.93
CA VAL A 16 -9.54 8.45 42.63
C VAL A 16 -9.01 7.03 42.84
N LEU A 17 -9.56 6.38 43.90
CA LEU A 17 -9.37 4.95 44.14
C LEU A 17 -10.20 4.15 43.11
N ILE A 18 -9.51 3.37 42.25
CA ILE A 18 -10.15 2.37 41.40
C ILE A 18 -10.07 1.02 42.12
N GLY A 19 -11.22 0.56 42.63
CA GLY A 19 -11.33 -0.78 43.21
C GLY A 19 -11.39 -1.84 42.14
N TYR A 20 -10.48 -2.79 42.18
CA TYR A 20 -10.55 -4.03 41.42
C TYR A 20 -11.49 -5.02 42.10
N PHE A 21 -12.58 -5.38 41.47
CA PHE A 21 -13.40 -6.54 41.87
C PHE A 21 -12.82 -7.79 41.19
N LEU A 22 -12.17 -8.63 41.98
CA LEU A 22 -11.83 -10.00 41.63
C LEU A 22 -13.06 -10.89 41.90
N THR A 23 -13.70 -11.38 40.84
CA THR A 23 -14.70 -12.44 40.94
C THR A 23 -13.98 -13.79 40.94
N LEU A 24 -13.97 -14.46 42.08
CA LEU A 24 -13.55 -15.84 42.23
C LEU A 24 -14.66 -16.78 41.73
N SER A 25 -14.35 -17.61 40.74
CA SER A 25 -15.23 -18.74 40.34
C SER A 25 -15.04 -19.92 41.28
N PRO A 26 -16.09 -20.69 41.63
CA PRO A 26 -15.99 -21.79 42.58
C PRO A 26 -15.36 -23.03 41.94
N TRP A 27 -14.52 -23.69 42.73
CA TRP A 27 -13.92 -24.97 42.43
C TRP A 27 -14.99 -26.09 42.37
N ILE A 28 -14.95 -26.87 41.31
CA ILE A 28 -15.73 -28.12 41.21
C ILE A 28 -14.80 -29.23 41.73
N SER A 29 -15.20 -29.85 42.87
CA SER A 29 -14.58 -31.08 43.37
C SER A 29 -14.98 -32.26 42.49
N ILE A 30 -14.00 -32.98 41.98
CA ILE A 30 -14.20 -34.29 41.33
C ILE A 30 -13.84 -35.38 42.32
N ASP A 31 -14.89 -36.09 42.80
CA ASP A 31 -14.74 -37.29 43.57
C ASP A 31 -14.11 -38.42 42.73
N SER A 32 -13.04 -38.97 43.25
CA SER A 32 -12.33 -40.11 42.66
C SER A 32 -12.96 -41.42 43.14
N ALA A 33 -13.59 -42.18 42.26
CA ALA A 33 -13.88 -43.59 42.47
C ALA A 33 -12.90 -44.46 41.61
N PRO A 34 -12.37 -45.55 42.14
CA PRO A 34 -11.40 -46.38 41.43
C PRO A 34 -12.07 -47.29 40.42
N ALA A 35 -11.77 -47.16 39.15
CA ALA A 35 -12.19 -48.11 38.11
C ALA A 35 -11.08 -49.13 37.82
N ASN A 36 -11.46 -50.39 37.84
CA ASN A 36 -10.68 -51.58 37.56
C ASN A 36 -10.03 -51.51 36.17
N ILE A 37 -8.75 -51.83 36.13
CA ILE A 37 -7.99 -52.00 34.89
C ILE A 37 -8.21 -53.44 34.41
N THR A 38 -8.97 -53.60 33.33
CA THR A 38 -8.91 -54.80 32.48
C THR A 38 -8.05 -54.50 31.25
N SER A 39 -7.02 -55.34 31.08
CA SER A 39 -6.11 -55.34 29.94
C SER A 39 -6.85 -55.69 28.64
N GLY A 40 -6.71 -54.90 27.61
CA GLY A 40 -7.16 -55.24 26.28
C GLY A 40 -7.01 -54.08 25.26
N ASP A 41 -6.15 -54.35 24.29
CA ASP A 41 -6.00 -53.67 23.01
C ASP A 41 -5.36 -52.25 22.97
N THR A 42 -4.08 -52.30 22.68
CA THR A 42 -3.28 -51.16 22.22
C THR A 42 -3.61 -50.86 20.78
N THR A 43 -4.67 -50.09 20.51
CA THR A 43 -4.93 -49.50 19.18
C THR A 43 -4.09 -48.23 19.06
N THR A 44 -2.94 -48.35 18.41
CA THR A 44 -2.12 -47.18 18.04
C THR A 44 -2.90 -46.31 17.05
N ILE A 45 -3.53 -45.24 17.53
CA ILE A 45 -4.09 -44.21 16.64
C ILE A 45 -2.90 -43.44 16.06
N ALA A 46 -2.45 -43.85 14.87
CA ALA A 46 -1.57 -43.05 14.07
C ALA A 46 -2.33 -41.77 13.71
N ALA A 47 -1.95 -40.64 14.34
CA ALA A 47 -2.41 -39.31 13.92
C ALA A 47 -1.88 -39.08 12.50
N THR A 48 -2.74 -39.28 11.50
CA THR A 48 -2.49 -38.86 10.13
C THR A 48 -2.44 -37.32 10.14
N LEU A 49 -1.25 -36.76 10.02
CA LEU A 49 -1.05 -35.35 9.71
C LEU A 49 -1.82 -35.06 8.42
N PRO A 50 -2.58 -33.96 8.35
CA PRO A 50 -3.25 -33.60 7.10
C PRO A 50 -2.15 -33.44 6.04
N VAL A 51 -2.25 -34.25 4.98
CA VAL A 51 -1.44 -34.09 3.76
C VAL A 51 -1.86 -32.73 3.21
N LEU A 52 -0.97 -31.74 3.31
CA LEU A 52 -1.14 -30.46 2.62
C LEU A 52 -1.37 -30.78 1.15
N ALA A 53 -2.52 -30.34 0.61
CA ALA A 53 -2.79 -30.44 -0.82
C ALA A 53 -1.61 -29.83 -1.59
N PRO A 54 -1.15 -30.45 -2.69
CA PRO A 54 -0.07 -29.88 -3.47
C PRO A 54 -0.48 -28.45 -3.85
N ILE A 55 0.38 -27.47 -3.51
CA ILE A 55 0.22 -26.09 -3.96
C ILE A 55 0.11 -26.16 -5.47
N ALA A 56 -1.05 -25.81 -6.02
CA ALA A 56 -1.25 -25.76 -7.47
C ALA A 56 -0.13 -24.90 -8.04
N THR A 57 0.59 -25.42 -9.03
CA THR A 57 1.66 -24.68 -9.70
C THR A 57 1.09 -23.36 -10.16
N LEU A 58 1.57 -22.27 -9.58
CA LEU A 58 1.12 -20.91 -9.89
C LEU A 58 1.33 -20.71 -11.40
N ASP A 59 0.28 -20.36 -12.13
CA ASP A 59 0.44 -19.88 -13.49
C ASP A 59 1.07 -18.48 -13.42
N ILE A 60 2.39 -18.43 -13.57
CA ILE A 60 3.20 -17.21 -13.49
C ILE A 60 2.94 -16.23 -14.64
N THR A 61 2.11 -16.59 -15.61
CA THR A 61 1.68 -15.68 -16.70
C THR A 61 0.54 -14.76 -16.24
N THR A 62 -0.18 -15.12 -15.17
CA THR A 62 -1.26 -14.34 -14.59
C THR A 62 -0.87 -13.78 -13.24
N LEU A 63 -1.54 -12.70 -12.80
CA LEU A 63 -1.36 -12.15 -11.45
C LEU A 63 -1.75 -13.19 -10.38
N PRO A 64 -1.04 -13.25 -9.23
CA PRO A 64 -1.22 -14.27 -8.20
C PRO A 64 -2.45 -14.00 -7.30
N LEU A 65 -3.61 -13.66 -7.87
CA LEU A 65 -4.83 -13.25 -7.16
C LEU A 65 -5.43 -14.32 -6.23
N ASN A 66 -5.13 -15.60 -6.49
CA ASN A 66 -5.70 -16.73 -5.76
C ASN A 66 -4.71 -17.36 -4.75
N VAL A 67 -3.59 -16.72 -4.50
CA VAL A 67 -2.64 -17.20 -3.48
C VAL A 67 -3.23 -16.95 -2.10
N PRO A 68 -3.28 -17.97 -1.21
CA PRO A 68 -3.76 -17.80 0.14
C PRO A 68 -2.97 -16.70 0.89
N ALA A 69 -3.67 -15.85 1.62
CA ALA A 69 -3.07 -14.69 2.28
C ALA A 69 -1.94 -15.07 3.27
N GLU A 70 -2.07 -16.22 3.92
CA GLU A 70 -1.07 -16.78 4.83
C GLU A 70 0.24 -17.24 4.15
N SER A 71 0.21 -17.40 2.82
CA SER A 71 1.39 -17.75 2.01
C SER A 71 2.14 -16.51 1.50
N VAL A 72 1.61 -15.31 1.74
CA VAL A 72 2.17 -14.05 1.25
C VAL A 72 2.86 -13.31 2.39
N SER A 73 4.17 -13.11 2.28
CA SER A 73 4.96 -12.36 3.26
C SER A 73 4.60 -10.88 3.27
N ASN A 74 4.78 -10.20 4.41
CA ASN A 74 4.66 -8.75 4.42
C ASN A 74 5.77 -8.10 3.60
N LEU A 75 5.47 -7.01 2.91
CA LEU A 75 6.45 -6.32 2.06
C LEU A 75 7.69 -5.85 2.84
N GLU A 76 7.51 -5.46 4.09
CA GLU A 76 8.57 -4.99 4.98
C GLU A 76 9.61 -6.08 5.28
N ASP A 77 9.23 -7.34 5.20
CA ASP A 77 10.09 -8.49 5.47
C ASP A 77 10.88 -8.95 4.22
N LEU A 78 10.63 -8.32 3.06
CA LEU A 78 11.16 -8.73 1.75
C LEU A 78 12.38 -7.91 1.29
N TYR A 79 13.01 -7.14 2.17
CA TYR A 79 14.23 -6.41 1.81
C TYR A 79 15.32 -7.38 1.32
N ASP A 80 15.90 -7.04 0.15
CA ASP A 80 16.91 -7.84 -0.52
C ASP A 80 18.15 -6.99 -0.83
N ASP A 81 19.29 -7.36 -0.27
CA ASP A 81 20.55 -6.61 -0.40
C ASP A 81 21.05 -6.57 -1.86
N GLY A 82 20.83 -7.63 -2.63
CA GLY A 82 21.22 -7.70 -4.03
C GLY A 82 20.41 -6.75 -4.90
N LEU A 83 19.09 -6.69 -4.68
CA LEU A 83 18.20 -5.76 -5.35
C LEU A 83 18.49 -4.31 -4.90
N GLN A 84 18.77 -4.11 -3.61
CA GLN A 84 19.14 -2.80 -3.05
C GLN A 84 20.43 -2.28 -3.71
N ALA A 85 21.46 -3.11 -3.82
CA ALA A 85 22.72 -2.73 -4.48
C ALA A 85 22.50 -2.34 -5.95
N LYS A 86 21.64 -3.06 -6.68
CA LYS A 86 21.27 -2.70 -8.07
C LYS A 86 20.58 -1.32 -8.13
N LEU A 87 19.65 -1.04 -7.22
CA LEU A 87 18.94 0.24 -7.16
C LEU A 87 19.91 1.39 -6.84
N GLU A 88 20.79 1.21 -5.86
CA GLU A 88 21.81 2.20 -5.50
C GLU A 88 22.81 2.47 -6.64
N ALA A 89 23.19 1.43 -7.37
CA ALA A 89 24.02 1.57 -8.56
C ALA A 89 23.33 2.43 -9.63
N ILE A 90 22.01 2.22 -9.87
CA ILE A 90 21.22 3.04 -10.80
C ILE A 90 21.23 4.51 -10.35
N VAL A 91 20.89 4.79 -9.09
CA VAL A 91 20.88 6.17 -8.54
C VAL A 91 22.27 6.80 -8.63
N SER A 92 23.33 6.01 -8.45
CA SER A 92 24.72 6.47 -8.50
C SER A 92 25.21 6.87 -9.90
N THR A 93 24.48 6.52 -10.96
CA THR A 93 24.83 6.94 -12.34
C THR A 93 24.67 8.45 -12.57
N SER A 94 23.99 9.17 -11.68
CA SER A 94 23.80 10.62 -11.75
C SER A 94 24.13 11.28 -10.40
N SER A 95 25.03 12.26 -10.41
CA SER A 95 25.31 13.08 -9.22
C SER A 95 24.11 13.87 -8.75
N HIS A 96 23.24 14.29 -9.68
CA HIS A 96 21.99 14.97 -9.39
C HIS A 96 21.02 14.04 -8.63
N TRP A 97 20.82 12.81 -9.10
CA TRP A 97 19.95 11.84 -8.42
C TRP A 97 20.46 11.47 -7.02
N LYS A 98 21.79 11.33 -6.87
CA LYS A 98 22.42 11.13 -5.55
C LYS A 98 22.11 12.29 -4.61
N ALA A 99 22.22 13.52 -5.08
CA ALA A 99 21.94 14.70 -4.28
C ALA A 99 20.46 14.76 -3.87
N LEU A 100 19.53 14.52 -4.82
CA LEU A 100 18.10 14.48 -4.53
C LEU A 100 17.75 13.37 -3.54
N SER A 101 18.33 12.17 -3.67
CA SER A 101 18.10 11.06 -2.74
C SER A 101 18.59 11.39 -1.33
N LYS A 102 19.78 11.97 -1.20
CA LYS A 102 20.33 12.40 0.08
C LYS A 102 19.46 13.45 0.76
N ASN A 103 18.87 14.36 -0.01
CA ASN A 103 18.00 15.42 0.46
C ASN A 103 16.53 14.98 0.60
N LYS A 104 16.22 13.68 0.42
CA LYS A 104 14.87 13.12 0.48
C LYS A 104 13.89 13.71 -0.56
N MET A 105 14.42 14.31 -1.63
CA MET A 105 13.66 14.84 -2.76
C MET A 105 13.45 13.79 -3.88
N LEU A 106 14.17 12.67 -3.82
CA LEU A 106 13.97 11.50 -4.68
C LEU A 106 13.75 10.27 -3.78
N ASN A 107 12.60 9.61 -3.98
CA ASN A 107 12.21 8.43 -3.24
C ASN A 107 11.82 7.35 -4.27
N ILE A 108 12.37 6.14 -4.14
CA ILE A 108 12.18 5.05 -5.11
C ILE A 108 11.85 3.78 -4.34
N GLY A 109 10.86 3.02 -4.82
CA GLY A 109 10.56 1.68 -4.34
C GLY A 109 10.45 0.73 -5.53
N ILE A 110 11.02 -0.46 -5.42
CA ILE A 110 10.89 -1.53 -6.41
C ILE A 110 10.58 -2.84 -5.71
N VAL A 111 9.66 -3.62 -6.28
CA VAL A 111 9.37 -4.99 -5.84
C VAL A 111 9.57 -5.89 -7.05
N ASP A 112 10.53 -6.77 -6.97
CA ASP A 112 10.72 -7.82 -7.96
C ASP A 112 9.80 -9.00 -7.59
N MET A 113 8.87 -9.33 -8.48
CA MET A 113 7.91 -10.41 -8.35
C MET A 113 8.14 -11.49 -9.40
N SER A 114 9.36 -11.67 -9.89
CA SER A 114 9.72 -12.71 -10.86
C SER A 114 9.36 -14.10 -10.32
N ASP A 115 9.54 -14.31 -9.03
CA ASP A 115 8.93 -15.36 -8.23
C ASP A 115 7.96 -14.70 -7.22
N PRO A 116 6.63 -14.73 -7.45
CA PRO A 116 5.70 -14.02 -6.59
C PRO A 116 5.71 -14.47 -5.13
N LEU A 117 6.00 -15.76 -4.85
CA LEU A 117 6.06 -16.28 -3.47
C LEU A 117 7.37 -15.93 -2.76
N HIS A 118 8.41 -15.56 -3.49
CA HIS A 118 9.71 -15.12 -3.00
C HIS A 118 10.04 -13.73 -3.57
N ALA A 119 9.06 -12.83 -3.54
CA ALA A 119 9.25 -11.46 -3.99
C ALA A 119 10.37 -10.77 -3.20
N ARG A 120 11.03 -9.78 -3.83
CA ARG A 120 12.15 -9.03 -3.24
C ARG A 120 11.84 -7.54 -3.28
N PHE A 121 12.21 -6.82 -2.24
CA PHE A 121 11.97 -5.38 -2.12
C PHE A 121 13.27 -4.61 -1.93
N ALA A 122 13.36 -3.45 -2.58
CA ALA A 122 14.43 -2.48 -2.37
C ALA A 122 13.89 -1.06 -2.47
N ALA A 123 14.50 -0.12 -1.73
CA ALA A 123 14.00 1.24 -1.75
C ALA A 123 15.05 2.30 -1.39
N ILE A 124 14.85 3.50 -1.90
CA ILE A 124 15.50 4.74 -1.49
C ILE A 124 14.47 5.58 -0.74
N ASN A 125 14.77 5.97 0.49
CA ASN A 125 13.89 6.76 1.37
C ASN A 125 12.47 6.18 1.53
N PRO A 126 12.29 4.89 1.88
CA PRO A 126 11.01 4.17 1.82
C PRO A 126 9.88 4.83 2.63
N SER A 127 10.17 5.30 3.83
CA SER A 127 9.19 5.89 4.76
C SER A 127 9.11 7.42 4.69
N ASN A 128 9.79 8.04 3.71
CA ASN A 128 9.70 9.49 3.54
C ASN A 128 8.39 9.87 2.82
N MET A 129 7.38 10.21 3.59
CA MET A 129 6.10 10.68 3.06
C MET A 129 6.25 12.10 2.50
N VAL A 130 5.81 12.30 1.26
CA VAL A 130 5.87 13.57 0.53
C VAL A 130 4.53 13.91 -0.11
N TYR A 131 4.39 15.16 -0.57
CA TYR A 131 3.26 15.53 -1.42
C TYR A 131 3.36 14.76 -2.75
N ALA A 132 2.26 14.12 -3.15
CA ALA A 132 2.29 13.18 -4.28
C ALA A 132 1.29 13.50 -5.41
N ALA A 133 0.74 14.71 -5.40
CA ALA A 133 -0.19 15.22 -6.41
C ALA A 133 -1.38 14.26 -6.66
N SER A 134 -1.54 13.75 -7.89
CA SER A 134 -2.66 12.86 -8.25
C SER A 134 -2.40 11.37 -8.00
N LEU A 135 -1.20 10.97 -7.56
CA LEU A 135 -0.90 9.57 -7.27
C LEU A 135 -1.82 8.99 -6.18
N PRO A 136 -2.13 9.71 -5.07
CA PRO A 136 -3.00 9.19 -4.02
C PRO A 136 -4.47 8.95 -4.43
N LYS A 137 -4.87 9.20 -5.69
CA LYS A 137 -6.17 8.75 -6.21
C LYS A 137 -6.37 7.23 -6.11
N ILE A 138 -5.29 6.44 -5.97
CA ILE A 138 -5.38 5.01 -5.64
C ILE A 138 -6.00 4.78 -4.26
N ALA A 139 -5.79 5.68 -3.30
CA ALA A 139 -6.47 5.62 -2.00
C ALA A 139 -7.97 5.88 -2.12
N VAL A 140 -8.36 6.81 -3.01
CA VAL A 140 -9.80 7.03 -3.31
C VAL A 140 -10.41 5.81 -3.97
N LEU A 141 -9.67 5.15 -4.89
CA LEU A 141 -10.12 3.92 -5.54
C LEU A 141 -10.36 2.79 -4.52
N LEU A 142 -9.40 2.54 -3.62
CA LEU A 142 -9.54 1.52 -2.58
C LEU A 142 -10.73 1.85 -1.64
N ALA A 143 -10.85 3.08 -1.17
CA ALA A 143 -11.96 3.48 -0.31
C ALA A 143 -13.32 3.40 -1.03
N SER A 144 -13.36 3.61 -2.35
CA SER A 144 -14.57 3.43 -3.15
C SER A 144 -14.97 1.97 -3.22
N GLN A 145 -14.03 1.06 -3.42
CA GLN A 145 -14.29 -0.39 -3.45
C GLN A 145 -14.71 -0.91 -2.07
N GLU A 146 -14.08 -0.42 -1.00
CA GLU A 146 -14.50 -0.72 0.38
C GLU A 146 -15.92 -0.23 0.68
N ALA A 147 -16.27 0.98 0.21
CA ALA A 147 -17.61 1.55 0.38
C ALA A 147 -18.68 0.78 -0.43
N LEU A 148 -18.35 0.31 -1.63
CA LEU A 148 -19.21 -0.55 -2.44
C LEU A 148 -19.44 -1.89 -1.77
N GLU A 149 -18.39 -2.52 -1.24
CA GLU A 149 -18.48 -3.79 -0.50
C GLU A 149 -19.34 -3.68 0.74
N GLN A 150 -19.26 -2.53 1.43
CA GLN A 150 -20.09 -2.22 2.60
C GLN A 150 -21.51 -1.74 2.24
N GLY A 151 -21.86 -1.68 0.96
CA GLY A 151 -23.19 -1.22 0.50
C GLY A 151 -23.50 0.26 0.78
N LYS A 152 -22.46 1.10 0.98
CA LYS A 152 -22.66 2.54 1.28
C LYS A 152 -23.18 3.33 0.08
N PHE A 153 -22.91 2.86 -1.12
CA PHE A 153 -23.55 3.33 -2.36
C PHE A 153 -23.56 2.20 -3.41
N THR A 154 -24.39 2.38 -4.46
CA THR A 154 -24.57 1.36 -5.49
C THR A 154 -23.54 1.54 -6.61
N GLU A 155 -23.02 0.44 -7.12
CA GLU A 155 -22.12 0.41 -8.26
C GLU A 155 -22.89 0.62 -9.59
N THR A 156 -23.15 1.88 -9.94
CA THR A 156 -23.81 2.25 -11.20
C THR A 156 -22.77 2.39 -12.34
N ALA A 157 -23.25 2.45 -13.60
CA ALA A 157 -22.39 2.73 -14.74
C ALA A 157 -21.64 4.08 -14.60
N GLU A 158 -22.27 5.09 -13.99
CA GLU A 158 -21.63 6.38 -13.69
C GLU A 158 -20.49 6.24 -12.68
N VAL A 159 -20.70 5.48 -11.60
CA VAL A 159 -19.67 5.22 -10.58
C VAL A 159 -18.46 4.50 -11.18
N LYS A 160 -18.70 3.48 -12.01
CA LYS A 160 -17.63 2.77 -12.75
C LYS A 160 -16.86 3.71 -13.66
N ALA A 161 -17.58 4.55 -14.43
CA ALA A 161 -16.97 5.54 -15.32
C ALA A 161 -16.14 6.56 -14.54
N ASP A 162 -16.62 7.06 -13.39
CA ASP A 162 -15.90 8.00 -12.55
C ASP A 162 -14.60 7.38 -12.01
N MET A 163 -14.64 6.15 -11.48
CA MET A 163 -13.44 5.46 -11.02
C MET A 163 -12.42 5.28 -12.16
N ARG A 164 -12.88 4.86 -13.36
CA ARG A 164 -11.99 4.71 -14.54
C ARG A 164 -11.40 6.06 -14.97
N MET A 165 -12.19 7.11 -15.08
CA MET A 165 -11.75 8.45 -15.48
C MET A 165 -10.77 9.05 -14.45
N MET A 166 -11.03 8.85 -13.16
CA MET A 166 -10.17 9.28 -12.07
C MET A 166 -8.77 8.66 -12.19
N ILE A 167 -8.69 7.40 -12.56
CA ILE A 167 -7.42 6.66 -12.67
C ILE A 167 -6.77 6.84 -14.03
N ALA A 168 -7.41 6.43 -15.12
CA ALA A 168 -6.82 6.36 -16.45
C ALA A 168 -6.45 7.74 -17.00
N LYS A 169 -7.35 8.72 -16.87
CA LYS A 169 -7.13 10.12 -17.31
C LYS A 169 -6.70 11.06 -16.18
N SER A 170 -6.59 10.56 -14.97
CA SER A 170 -6.29 11.39 -13.80
C SER A 170 -7.30 12.54 -13.58
N SER A 171 -8.56 12.39 -14.00
CA SER A 171 -9.61 13.41 -13.91
C SER A 171 -9.79 13.90 -12.47
N ASN A 172 -9.64 15.21 -12.26
CA ASN A 172 -9.87 15.84 -10.97
C ASN A 172 -11.36 15.90 -10.61
N SER A 173 -12.22 16.15 -11.61
CA SER A 173 -13.68 16.21 -11.39
C SER A 173 -14.25 14.83 -11.02
N ALA A 174 -13.83 13.77 -11.70
CA ALA A 174 -14.21 12.40 -11.33
C ALA A 174 -13.70 12.02 -9.93
N ALA A 175 -12.46 12.38 -9.61
CA ALA A 175 -11.89 12.17 -8.27
C ALA A 175 -12.70 12.90 -7.18
N THR A 176 -13.10 14.16 -7.44
CA THR A 176 -13.94 14.94 -6.51
C THR A 176 -15.29 14.25 -6.30
N ARG A 177 -15.98 13.82 -7.35
CA ARG A 177 -17.25 13.08 -7.21
C ARG A 177 -17.10 11.78 -6.41
N MET A 178 -16.00 11.03 -6.61
CA MET A 178 -15.75 9.83 -5.83
C MET A 178 -15.44 10.15 -4.36
N ILE A 179 -14.67 11.22 -4.09
CA ILE A 179 -14.41 11.70 -2.72
C ILE A 179 -15.72 12.16 -2.05
N ASP A 180 -16.60 12.85 -2.77
CA ASP A 180 -17.89 13.28 -2.22
C ASP A 180 -18.80 12.09 -1.87
N ARG A 181 -18.75 10.99 -2.66
CA ARG A 181 -19.47 9.74 -2.35
C ARG A 181 -18.91 9.00 -1.15
N CYS A 182 -17.59 8.93 -1.01
CA CYS A 182 -16.93 8.22 0.09
C CYS A 182 -16.86 9.06 1.37
N GLY A 183 -16.60 10.35 1.23
CA GLY A 183 -16.19 11.24 2.31
C GLY A 183 -14.71 11.10 2.70
N LEU A 184 -14.05 12.22 2.99
CA LEU A 184 -12.63 12.26 3.38
C LEU A 184 -12.34 11.41 4.63
N LYS A 185 -13.29 11.35 5.57
CA LYS A 185 -13.15 10.57 6.81
C LYS A 185 -13.01 9.07 6.51
N LEU A 186 -13.87 8.53 5.64
CA LEU A 186 -13.80 7.11 5.28
C LEU A 186 -12.48 6.80 4.57
N ILE A 187 -12.05 7.66 3.63
CA ILE A 187 -10.77 7.45 2.92
C ILE A 187 -9.62 7.37 3.91
N GLY A 188 -9.55 8.30 4.89
CA GLY A 188 -8.53 8.25 5.93
C GLY A 188 -8.62 7.01 6.83
N GLN A 189 -9.83 6.56 7.17
CA GLN A 189 -10.05 5.34 7.95
C GLN A 189 -9.57 4.09 7.20
N VAL A 190 -9.86 3.98 5.90
CA VAL A 190 -9.43 2.85 5.05
C VAL A 190 -7.91 2.82 4.93
N MET A 191 -7.24 3.97 4.81
CA MET A 191 -5.76 4.01 4.77
C MET A 191 -5.12 3.54 6.08
N GLN A 192 -5.77 3.78 7.22
CA GLN A 192 -5.30 3.40 8.55
C GLN A 192 -5.87 2.03 9.01
N ASP A 193 -6.69 1.37 8.20
CA ASP A 193 -7.23 0.05 8.54
C ASP A 193 -6.10 -0.97 8.66
N PRO A 194 -5.98 -1.70 9.79
CA PRO A 194 -4.92 -2.69 10.00
C PRO A 194 -4.84 -3.78 8.93
N ARG A 195 -5.95 -4.09 8.24
CA ARG A 195 -5.98 -5.03 7.11
C ARG A 195 -5.06 -4.60 5.97
N TYR A 196 -4.97 -3.29 5.73
CA TYR A 196 -4.20 -2.70 4.64
C TYR A 196 -2.92 -2.04 5.12
N ASN A 197 -2.99 -1.32 6.24
CA ASN A 197 -1.91 -0.55 6.84
C ASN A 197 -1.16 0.31 5.81
N LEU A 198 -1.91 1.15 5.07
CA LEU A 198 -1.39 2.01 4.01
C LEU A 198 -1.07 3.43 4.49
N TYR A 199 -1.37 3.72 5.75
CA TYR A 199 -0.95 4.91 6.48
C TYR A 199 -0.63 4.53 7.92
N ASP A 200 0.65 4.59 8.27
CA ASP A 200 1.17 4.21 9.58
C ASP A 200 1.87 5.42 10.22
N GLN A 201 1.28 5.96 11.29
CA GLN A 201 1.80 7.15 11.96
C GLN A 201 3.17 6.91 12.62
N GLU A 202 3.44 5.70 13.08
CA GLU A 202 4.68 5.34 13.77
C GLU A 202 5.84 5.12 12.78
N HIS A 203 5.50 4.76 11.52
CA HIS A 203 6.48 4.43 10.48
C HIS A 203 6.51 5.43 9.30
N GLY A 204 6.22 6.70 9.57
CA GLY A 204 6.42 7.78 8.62
C GLY A 204 5.23 8.12 7.73
N GLY A 205 4.05 7.63 8.03
CA GLY A 205 2.80 7.93 7.33
C GLY A 205 2.58 7.04 6.11
N GLY A 206 2.11 7.62 5.01
CA GLY A 206 1.82 6.82 3.81
C GLY A 206 0.86 7.49 2.84
N LEU A 207 -0.11 6.72 2.34
CA LEU A 207 -1.14 7.21 1.42
C LEU A 207 -2.18 8.04 2.16
N TRP A 208 -2.43 9.27 1.66
CA TRP A 208 -3.44 10.15 2.23
C TRP A 208 -4.12 11.02 1.18
N VAL A 209 -5.45 11.14 1.29
CA VAL A 209 -6.26 12.11 0.56
C VAL A 209 -7.12 12.88 1.55
N GLY A 210 -6.72 14.10 1.82
CA GLY A 210 -7.36 14.98 2.80
C GLY A 210 -8.02 16.21 2.21
N LYS A 211 -8.19 16.28 0.88
CA LYS A 211 -8.88 17.36 0.18
C LYS A 211 -9.38 16.89 -1.18
N ALA A 212 -10.50 17.43 -1.65
CA ALA A 212 -10.96 17.20 -3.01
C ALA A 212 -9.99 17.81 -4.05
N TYR A 213 -9.92 17.19 -5.23
CA TYR A 213 -9.11 17.64 -6.35
C TYR A 213 -9.82 18.74 -7.12
N GLY A 214 -9.57 20.00 -6.80
CA GLY A 214 -10.19 21.14 -7.48
C GLY A 214 -11.47 21.67 -6.82
N GLY A 215 -11.77 21.22 -5.60
CA GLY A 215 -12.92 21.68 -4.81
C GLY A 215 -12.51 22.42 -3.54
N SER A 216 -13.49 23.05 -2.90
CA SER A 216 -13.35 23.77 -1.60
C SER A 216 -13.96 23.00 -0.43
N ASN A 217 -14.38 21.76 -0.60
CA ASN A 217 -15.16 20.98 0.36
C ASN A 217 -14.30 20.41 1.50
N GLY A 218 -13.93 21.25 2.44
CA GLY A 218 -13.24 20.84 3.66
C GLY A 218 -11.83 20.31 3.41
N ARG A 219 -11.10 20.10 4.50
CA ARG A 219 -9.75 19.54 4.49
C ARG A 219 -9.48 18.77 5.77
N ILE A 220 -8.94 17.58 5.62
CA ILE A 220 -8.41 16.75 6.71
C ILE A 220 -6.96 16.42 6.31
N GLY A 221 -5.99 17.22 6.75
CA GLY A 221 -4.59 16.95 6.48
C GLY A 221 -4.12 15.65 7.12
N ASP A 222 -3.06 15.05 6.58
CA ASP A 222 -2.49 13.88 7.21
C ASP A 222 -1.99 14.18 8.63
N PRO A 223 -2.05 13.20 9.55
CA PRO A 223 -1.75 13.42 10.96
C PRO A 223 -0.31 13.83 11.29
N ILE A 224 0.67 13.54 10.40
CA ILE A 224 2.10 13.75 10.69
C ILE A 224 2.60 15.10 10.12
N LYS A 225 2.33 15.36 8.84
CA LYS A 225 2.89 16.52 8.11
C LYS A 225 1.81 17.49 7.63
N ASN A 226 0.54 17.21 7.93
CA ASN A 226 -0.59 18.00 7.48
C ASN A 226 -0.64 18.20 5.94
N LEU A 227 -0.21 17.19 5.16
CA LEU A 227 -0.31 17.19 3.71
C LEU A 227 -1.74 16.87 3.27
N SER A 228 -2.15 17.42 2.13
CA SER A 228 -3.49 17.16 1.57
C SER A 228 -3.54 15.91 0.70
N HIS A 229 -2.45 15.60 0.01
CA HIS A 229 -2.31 14.48 -0.90
C HIS A 229 -0.91 13.91 -0.72
N ALA A 230 -0.79 12.83 0.03
CA ALA A 230 0.52 12.32 0.44
C ALA A 230 0.73 10.88 0.02
N ALA A 231 2.00 10.51 -0.16
CA ALA A 231 2.43 9.13 -0.34
C ALA A 231 3.86 8.93 0.18
N SER A 232 4.16 7.72 0.63
CA SER A 232 5.52 7.18 0.74
C SER A 232 5.69 6.02 -0.23
N VAL A 233 6.92 5.75 -0.68
CA VAL A 233 7.13 4.65 -1.66
C VAL A 233 6.83 3.29 -1.05
N MET A 234 7.13 3.08 0.23
CA MET A 234 6.78 1.86 0.96
C MET A 234 5.29 1.56 0.84
N GLN A 235 4.42 2.51 1.17
CA GLN A 235 2.99 2.28 1.22
C GLN A 235 2.35 2.19 -0.17
N VAL A 236 2.93 2.84 -1.18
CA VAL A 236 2.49 2.66 -2.57
C VAL A 236 2.91 1.29 -3.12
N CYS A 237 4.14 0.83 -2.83
CA CYS A 237 4.56 -0.54 -3.17
C CYS A 237 3.67 -1.57 -2.48
N LYS A 238 3.37 -1.40 -1.18
CA LYS A 238 2.46 -2.27 -0.42
C LYS A 238 1.05 -2.30 -1.04
N TYR A 239 0.52 -1.15 -1.47
CA TYR A 239 -0.77 -1.09 -2.18
C TYR A 239 -0.79 -2.02 -3.39
N TYR A 240 0.18 -1.87 -4.31
CA TYR A 240 0.24 -2.70 -5.52
C TYR A 240 0.56 -4.17 -5.22
N TYR A 241 1.40 -4.44 -4.22
CA TYR A 241 1.73 -5.78 -3.78
C TYR A 241 0.49 -6.51 -3.25
N LYS A 242 -0.22 -5.93 -2.29
CA LYS A 242 -1.49 -6.48 -1.81
C LYS A 242 -2.54 -6.60 -2.92
N LEU A 243 -2.60 -5.64 -3.83
CA LEU A 243 -3.52 -5.66 -4.97
C LEU A 243 -3.23 -6.85 -5.90
N ALA A 244 -1.95 -7.10 -6.21
CA ALA A 244 -1.54 -8.21 -7.07
C ALA A 244 -1.93 -9.58 -6.49
N PHE A 245 -1.96 -9.71 -5.16
CA PHE A 245 -2.36 -10.92 -4.44
C PHE A 245 -3.85 -10.95 -4.05
N GLY A 246 -4.67 -10.03 -4.54
CA GLY A 246 -6.11 -10.03 -4.22
C GLY A 246 -6.46 -9.67 -2.78
N GLN A 247 -5.55 -9.00 -2.05
CA GLN A 247 -5.69 -8.72 -0.61
C GLN A 247 -6.25 -7.32 -0.29
N LEU A 248 -6.75 -6.60 -1.29
CA LEU A 248 -7.43 -5.32 -1.07
C LEU A 248 -8.93 -5.50 -1.20
N VAL A 249 -9.67 -5.33 -0.10
CA VAL A 249 -11.11 -5.55 0.10
C VAL A 249 -11.47 -7.03 -0.01
N SER A 250 -11.51 -7.57 -1.23
CA SER A 250 -11.70 -8.98 -1.56
C SER A 250 -10.94 -9.30 -2.87
N PRO A 251 -10.74 -10.58 -3.24
CA PRO A 251 -10.14 -10.94 -4.52
C PRO A 251 -10.91 -10.35 -5.71
N GLU A 252 -12.24 -10.35 -5.68
CA GLU A 252 -13.11 -9.78 -6.71
C GLU A 252 -12.93 -8.27 -6.82
N ARG A 253 -12.92 -7.55 -5.68
CA ARG A 253 -12.70 -6.10 -5.65
C ARG A 253 -11.28 -5.71 -6.06
N SER A 254 -10.28 -6.53 -5.71
CA SER A 254 -8.92 -6.36 -6.20
C SER A 254 -8.85 -6.50 -7.73
N LYS A 255 -9.55 -7.48 -8.31
CA LYS A 255 -9.66 -7.65 -9.76
C LYS A 255 -10.36 -6.46 -10.42
N ASP A 256 -11.42 -5.92 -9.81
CA ASP A 256 -12.09 -4.71 -10.31
C ASP A 256 -11.14 -3.50 -10.30
N MET A 257 -10.35 -3.32 -9.22
CA MET A 257 -9.35 -2.26 -9.16
C MET A 257 -8.26 -2.44 -10.22
N LEU A 258 -7.79 -3.65 -10.47
CA LEU A 258 -6.84 -3.94 -11.54
C LEU A 258 -7.44 -3.58 -12.91
N ASN A 259 -8.69 -3.94 -13.19
CA ASN A 259 -9.38 -3.57 -14.44
C ASN A 259 -9.53 -2.05 -14.60
N ILE A 260 -9.55 -1.28 -13.51
CA ILE A 260 -9.59 0.19 -13.53
C ILE A 260 -8.18 0.77 -13.73
N LEU A 261 -7.14 0.12 -13.23
CA LEU A 261 -5.75 0.60 -13.27
C LEU A 261 -5.01 0.25 -14.56
N VAL A 262 -5.40 -0.84 -15.23
CA VAL A 262 -4.77 -1.30 -16.48
C VAL A 262 -5.01 -0.32 -17.62
N ASP A 263 -4.14 -0.33 -18.61
CA ASP A 263 -4.21 0.47 -19.84
C ASP A 263 -4.39 1.97 -19.56
N PRO A 264 -3.37 2.63 -18.99
CA PRO A 264 -3.40 4.05 -18.66
C PRO A 264 -3.50 4.89 -19.94
N GLU A 265 -4.37 5.91 -19.95
CA GLU A 265 -4.57 6.79 -21.11
C GLU A 265 -3.56 7.97 -21.13
N LEU A 266 -2.71 8.11 -20.13
CA LEU A 266 -1.68 9.16 -20.08
C LEU A 266 -0.31 8.55 -20.39
N HIS A 267 0.13 8.67 -21.66
CA HIS A 267 1.38 8.11 -22.18
C HIS A 267 2.57 9.03 -21.92
N HIS A 268 2.88 9.28 -20.64
CA HIS A 268 4.06 10.03 -20.21
C HIS A 268 4.80 9.32 -19.07
N LYS A 269 5.98 9.78 -18.68
CA LYS A 269 6.81 9.19 -17.62
C LYS A 269 7.05 7.68 -17.85
N PHE A 270 6.61 6.82 -16.93
CA PHE A 270 6.81 5.37 -17.03
C PHE A 270 6.19 4.77 -18.29
N VAL A 271 4.95 5.14 -18.60
CA VAL A 271 4.22 4.57 -19.75
C VAL A 271 4.93 4.89 -21.06
N SER A 272 5.45 6.11 -21.26
CA SER A 272 6.15 6.46 -22.49
C SER A 272 7.44 5.64 -22.71
N VAL A 273 7.99 5.03 -21.67
CA VAL A 273 9.13 4.10 -21.77
C VAL A 273 8.61 2.70 -22.06
N LEU A 274 7.63 2.23 -21.27
CA LEU A 274 7.06 0.90 -21.38
C LEU A 274 6.41 0.66 -22.75
N ASP A 275 5.73 1.64 -23.33
CA ASP A 275 5.19 1.59 -24.71
C ASP A 275 6.26 1.19 -25.75
N ARG A 276 7.52 1.49 -25.50
CA ARG A 276 8.64 1.20 -26.43
C ARG A 276 9.36 -0.11 -26.11
N VAL A 277 9.55 -0.41 -24.80
CA VAL A 277 10.40 -1.54 -24.39
C VAL A 277 9.59 -2.76 -23.97
N ALA A 278 8.28 -2.59 -23.73
CA ALA A 278 7.35 -3.60 -23.25
C ALA A 278 5.92 -3.38 -23.77
N PRO A 279 5.70 -3.26 -25.09
CA PRO A 279 4.40 -2.89 -25.66
C PRO A 279 3.27 -3.89 -25.33
N GLU A 280 3.61 -5.14 -25.05
CA GLU A 280 2.65 -6.20 -24.71
C GLU A 280 2.41 -6.34 -23.20
N ALA A 281 3.17 -5.59 -22.36
CA ALA A 281 3.04 -5.71 -20.93
C ALA A 281 1.75 -5.03 -20.45
N LYS A 282 1.05 -5.67 -19.52
CA LYS A 282 -0.03 -5.03 -18.78
C LYS A 282 0.56 -4.06 -17.76
N VAL A 283 0.16 -2.79 -17.87
CA VAL A 283 0.65 -1.71 -17.00
C VAL A 283 -0.51 -1.19 -16.15
N TYR A 284 -0.50 -1.53 -14.87
CA TYR A 284 -1.46 -1.04 -13.88
C TYR A 284 -0.85 0.19 -13.21
N ARG A 285 -1.36 1.37 -13.51
CA ARG A 285 -0.60 2.60 -13.25
C ARG A 285 -1.40 3.73 -12.63
N LYS A 286 -0.72 4.53 -11.79
CA LYS A 286 -1.18 5.88 -11.42
C LYS A 286 -0.01 6.85 -11.28
N SER A 287 -0.17 8.05 -11.87
CA SER A 287 0.81 9.14 -11.78
C SER A 287 0.26 10.37 -11.09
N GLY A 288 1.16 11.28 -10.73
CA GLY A 288 0.85 12.63 -10.27
C GLY A 288 1.85 13.66 -10.76
N THR A 289 1.37 14.88 -11.02
CA THR A 289 2.19 16.06 -11.34
C THR A 289 1.57 17.30 -10.72
N TRP A 290 2.38 18.07 -10.02
CA TRP A 290 2.00 19.39 -9.54
C TRP A 290 3.27 20.21 -9.25
N SER A 291 3.41 21.38 -9.90
CA SER A 291 4.62 22.21 -9.80
C SER A 291 5.89 21.38 -10.09
N THR A 292 6.83 21.30 -9.16
CA THR A 292 8.06 20.49 -9.21
C THR A 292 7.88 19.04 -8.76
N TRP A 293 6.68 18.67 -8.29
CA TRP A 293 6.38 17.30 -7.89
C TRP A 293 6.02 16.42 -9.09
N HIS A 294 6.82 15.41 -9.31
CA HIS A 294 6.60 14.37 -10.31
C HIS A 294 6.59 13.00 -9.65
N THR A 295 5.47 12.32 -9.74
CA THR A 295 5.29 11.00 -9.15
C THR A 295 4.77 10.02 -10.18
N ASP A 296 5.18 8.76 -10.09
CA ASP A 296 4.61 7.68 -10.89
C ASP A 296 4.71 6.35 -10.13
N SER A 297 3.81 5.44 -10.43
CA SER A 297 3.76 4.11 -9.83
C SER A 297 3.13 3.13 -10.81
N ALA A 298 3.71 1.95 -10.95
CA ALA A 298 3.17 0.91 -11.81
C ALA A 298 3.45 -0.49 -11.26
N LEU A 299 2.48 -1.37 -11.41
CA LEU A 299 2.67 -2.81 -11.47
C LEU A 299 2.75 -3.17 -12.95
N VAL A 300 3.86 -3.78 -13.37
CA VAL A 300 4.12 -4.18 -14.75
C VAL A 300 4.14 -5.71 -14.82
N TRP A 301 3.37 -6.26 -15.77
CA TRP A 301 3.18 -7.71 -15.84
C TRP A 301 3.14 -8.23 -17.25
N ASP A 302 4.13 -9.06 -17.60
CA ASP A 302 4.19 -9.91 -18.78
C ASP A 302 5.01 -11.17 -18.50
N ALA A 303 5.39 -11.91 -19.52
CA ALA A 303 6.20 -13.13 -19.37
C ALA A 303 7.58 -12.84 -18.74
N ASP A 304 8.21 -11.74 -19.12
CA ASP A 304 9.57 -11.36 -18.73
C ASP A 304 9.59 -10.30 -17.59
N ARG A 305 8.45 -9.64 -17.34
CA ARG A 305 8.29 -8.53 -16.40
C ARG A 305 7.24 -8.84 -15.35
N LYS A 306 7.65 -8.89 -14.12
CA LYS A 306 6.78 -9.08 -12.95
C LYS A 306 7.33 -8.22 -11.82
N TYR A 307 7.01 -6.94 -11.83
CA TYR A 307 7.55 -6.02 -10.83
C TYR A 307 6.63 -4.83 -10.56
N ILE A 308 6.85 -4.22 -9.40
CA ILE A 308 6.27 -2.94 -9.00
C ILE A 308 7.40 -1.91 -8.99
N VAL A 309 7.11 -0.71 -9.50
CA VAL A 309 8.02 0.44 -9.46
C VAL A 309 7.27 1.68 -9.01
N VAL A 310 7.85 2.42 -8.08
CA VAL A 310 7.30 3.67 -7.54
C VAL A 310 8.40 4.70 -7.47
N VAL A 311 8.18 5.90 -8.00
CA VAL A 311 9.08 7.04 -7.88
C VAL A 311 8.30 8.28 -7.46
N LEU A 312 8.75 8.93 -6.39
CA LEU A 312 8.22 10.21 -5.91
C LEU A 312 9.38 11.21 -5.90
N ALA A 313 9.31 12.25 -6.74
CA ALA A 313 10.38 13.20 -6.91
C ALA A 313 9.88 14.64 -6.84
N GLU A 314 10.70 15.49 -6.19
CA GLU A 314 10.56 16.94 -6.22
C GLU A 314 11.73 17.53 -7.03
N ASP A 315 11.49 17.77 -8.31
CA ASP A 315 12.49 18.30 -9.25
C ASP A 315 11.80 18.87 -10.49
N ALA A 316 12.24 20.02 -10.99
CA ALA A 316 11.66 20.65 -12.18
C ALA A 316 11.83 19.78 -13.45
N GLY A 317 12.90 18.99 -13.54
CA GLY A 317 13.16 18.02 -14.61
C GLY A 317 12.60 16.64 -14.34
N GLY A 318 11.75 16.49 -13.32
CA GLY A 318 11.29 15.20 -12.79
C GLY A 318 10.64 14.28 -13.80
N GLU A 319 9.93 14.81 -14.81
CA GLU A 319 9.35 13.94 -15.85
C GLU A 319 10.42 13.21 -16.67
N THR A 320 11.48 13.90 -17.10
CA THR A 320 12.60 13.29 -17.82
C THR A 320 13.35 12.31 -16.92
N MET A 321 13.61 12.69 -15.68
CA MET A 321 14.25 11.83 -14.68
C MET A 321 13.45 10.53 -14.46
N LEU A 322 12.11 10.58 -14.35
CA LEU A 322 11.29 9.40 -14.17
C LEU A 322 11.35 8.46 -15.38
N ARG A 323 11.45 9.02 -16.62
CA ARG A 323 11.66 8.20 -17.84
C ARG A 323 13.02 7.49 -17.82
N GLU A 324 14.08 8.20 -17.46
CA GLU A 324 15.42 7.61 -17.40
C GLU A 324 15.54 6.55 -16.31
N LEU A 325 14.99 6.81 -15.12
CA LEU A 325 14.91 5.84 -14.02
C LEU A 325 14.14 4.60 -14.45
N MET A 326 12.96 4.77 -15.07
CA MET A 326 12.14 3.64 -15.53
C MET A 326 12.90 2.74 -16.48
N LEU A 327 13.58 3.30 -17.48
CA LEU A 327 14.38 2.53 -18.46
C LEU A 327 15.49 1.73 -17.76
N LYS A 328 16.21 2.37 -16.83
CA LYS A 328 17.31 1.70 -16.10
C LYS A 328 16.81 0.62 -15.17
N ILE A 329 15.69 0.84 -14.48
CA ILE A 329 15.05 -0.13 -13.56
C ILE A 329 14.54 -1.33 -14.37
N ASP A 330 13.79 -1.09 -15.45
CA ASP A 330 13.27 -2.18 -16.32
C ASP A 330 14.44 -3.04 -16.84
N THR A 331 15.49 -2.39 -17.39
CA THR A 331 16.67 -3.11 -17.87
C THR A 331 17.34 -3.96 -16.78
N ALA A 332 17.44 -3.44 -15.54
CA ALA A 332 18.10 -4.15 -14.44
C ALA A 332 17.27 -5.32 -13.90
N LEU A 333 15.93 -5.26 -14.01
CA LEU A 333 15.02 -6.30 -13.55
C LEU A 333 14.78 -7.40 -14.60
N VAL A 334 14.77 -7.03 -15.89
CA VAL A 334 14.57 -7.98 -17.01
C VAL A 334 15.85 -8.70 -17.41
N ALA A 335 17.03 -8.09 -17.18
CA ALA A 335 18.30 -8.75 -17.45
C ALA A 335 18.42 -10.02 -16.58
N LYS A 336 18.20 -11.17 -17.22
CA LYS A 336 18.51 -12.47 -16.62
C LYS A 336 19.99 -12.49 -16.30
N GLY A 337 20.32 -12.59 -14.98
CA GLY A 337 21.69 -12.72 -14.51
C GLY A 337 22.35 -14.02 -15.01
#